data_3f42288fb1355adf19b5133e30bb5bc0
#
_entry.id   3f42288fb1355adf19b5133e30bb5bc0
#
_cell.length_a   1.000
_cell.length_b   1.000
_cell.length_c   1.000
_cell.angle_alpha   90.00
_cell.angle_beta   90.00
_cell.angle_gamma   90.00
#
_symmetry.space_group_name_H-M   'P 1'
#
loop_
_entity.id
_entity.type
_entity.pdbx_description
1 polymer ?
#
loop_
_entity_poly.entity_id
_entity_poly.type
_entity_poly.pdbx_seq_one_letter_code
_entity_poly.pdbx_strand_id
1 'polypeptide(L)'
;MKQERYDNYKDEYKELCEIFGEKPKIDVDKLYDCEIRIEGEIESLIKHQNKKLYKQAKAELEAEGVKYNLSAEKKMFILNQFKDFLFDFRIFPKVEDYKAALKCDKRSQIIKIREKINEDWSYDL
;
A
#
# COMPACT_ATOMS: atom_id res chain seq x y z
N MET A 1 11.07 -11.22 11.27
CA MET A 1 11.85 -11.37 10.05
C MET A 1 11.00 -11.08 8.83
N LYS A 2 11.57 -10.43 7.87
CA LYS A 2 10.86 -10.16 6.64
C LYS A 2 10.50 -11.49 5.98
N GLN A 3 9.27 -11.62 5.60
CA GLN A 3 8.75 -12.86 5.10
C GLN A 3 9.35 -13.26 3.75
N GLU A 4 9.77 -14.49 3.68
CA GLU A 4 10.20 -15.08 2.43
C GLU A 4 9.02 -15.76 1.78
N ARG A 5 7.99 -14.96 1.55
CA ARG A 5 6.72 -15.40 1.00
C ARG A 5 6.83 -15.89 -0.43
N TYR A 6 7.81 -15.31 -1.15
CA TYR A 6 8.02 -15.59 -2.55
C TYR A 6 9.43 -16.13 -2.74
N ASP A 7 9.56 -17.09 -3.62
CA ASP A 7 10.86 -17.70 -3.91
C ASP A 7 11.80 -16.73 -4.62
N ASN A 8 11.24 -15.77 -5.35
CA ASN A 8 12.05 -14.80 -6.07
C ASN A 8 11.21 -13.58 -6.43
N TYR A 9 11.87 -12.53 -6.90
CA TYR A 9 11.23 -11.27 -7.26
C TYR A 9 10.28 -11.42 -8.46
N LYS A 10 10.53 -12.37 -9.35
CA LYS A 10 9.66 -12.57 -10.51
C LYS A 10 8.27 -12.99 -10.09
N ASP A 11 8.18 -13.96 -9.21
CA ASP A 11 6.90 -14.45 -8.71
C ASP A 11 6.20 -13.39 -7.88
N GLU A 12 6.94 -12.67 -7.06
CA GLU A 12 6.40 -11.58 -6.27
C GLU A 12 5.80 -10.48 -7.15
N TYR A 13 6.52 -10.08 -8.19
CA TYR A 13 6.03 -9.06 -9.10
C TYR A 13 4.73 -9.50 -9.80
N LYS A 14 4.70 -10.72 -10.31
CA LYS A 14 3.52 -11.26 -10.98
C LYS A 14 2.32 -11.30 -10.05
N GLU A 15 2.52 -11.77 -8.84
CA GLU A 15 1.44 -11.88 -7.85
C GLU A 15 0.93 -10.51 -7.42
N LEU A 16 1.82 -9.55 -7.17
CA LEU A 16 1.41 -8.20 -6.81
C LEU A 16 0.61 -7.52 -7.93
N CYS A 17 1.02 -7.70 -9.17
CA CYS A 17 0.24 -7.19 -10.31
C CYS A 17 -1.16 -7.77 -10.32
N GLU A 18 -1.28 -9.06 -10.06
CA GLU A 18 -2.57 -9.73 -10.02
C GLU A 18 -3.43 -9.22 -8.85
N ILE A 19 -2.85 -9.13 -7.66
CA ILE A 19 -3.54 -8.64 -6.47
C ILE A 19 -4.05 -7.21 -6.66
N PHE A 20 -3.21 -6.35 -7.27
CA PHE A 20 -3.56 -4.94 -7.47
C PHE A 20 -4.39 -4.70 -8.72
N GLY A 21 -4.61 -5.73 -9.55
CA GLY A 21 -5.35 -5.58 -10.79
C GLY A 21 -4.63 -4.73 -11.83
N GLU A 22 -3.31 -4.74 -11.81
CA GLU A 22 -2.48 -3.97 -12.73
C GLU A 22 -1.81 -4.89 -13.74
N LYS A 23 -1.65 -4.40 -14.97
CA LYS A 23 -0.91 -5.14 -15.98
C LYS A 23 0.58 -5.01 -15.76
N PRO A 24 1.35 -6.09 -15.89
CA PRO A 24 2.81 -6.00 -15.79
C PRO A 24 3.37 -5.02 -16.82
N LYS A 25 4.27 -4.16 -16.38
CA LYS A 25 4.96 -3.21 -17.27
C LYS A 25 6.19 -3.81 -17.90
N ILE A 26 6.69 -4.91 -17.34
CA ILE A 26 7.86 -5.61 -17.83
C ILE A 26 7.56 -7.09 -17.92
N ASP A 27 8.28 -7.77 -18.80
CA ASP A 27 8.20 -9.22 -18.92
C ASP A 27 9.33 -9.83 -18.10
N VAL A 28 9.02 -10.21 -16.86
CA VAL A 28 10.03 -10.71 -15.93
C VAL A 28 10.65 -12.02 -16.39
N ASP A 29 9.97 -12.79 -17.23
CA ASP A 29 10.51 -14.04 -17.73
C ASP A 29 11.65 -13.83 -18.73
N LYS A 30 11.72 -12.63 -19.31
CA LYS A 30 12.78 -12.24 -20.23
C LYS A 30 13.93 -11.50 -19.55
N LEU A 31 13.79 -11.19 -18.27
CA LEU A 31 14.78 -10.44 -17.51
C LEU A 31 15.58 -11.38 -16.61
N TYR A 32 16.31 -12.29 -17.24
CA TYR A 32 17.17 -13.19 -16.46
C TYR A 32 18.11 -12.38 -15.58
N ASP A 33 18.20 -12.75 -14.32
CA ASP A 33 19.14 -12.17 -13.37
C ASP A 33 19.10 -10.65 -13.18
N CYS A 34 18.06 -9.99 -13.67
CA CYS A 34 17.90 -8.54 -13.48
C CYS A 34 17.06 -8.26 -12.23
N GLU A 35 17.45 -8.85 -11.11
CA GLU A 35 16.71 -8.70 -9.86
C GLU A 35 16.55 -7.25 -9.42
N ILE A 36 17.59 -6.44 -9.60
CA ILE A 36 17.56 -5.02 -9.23
C ILE A 36 16.45 -4.29 -9.99
N ARG A 37 16.30 -4.59 -11.26
CA ARG A 37 15.27 -3.95 -12.08
C ARG A 37 13.88 -4.41 -11.67
N ILE A 38 13.72 -5.69 -11.40
CA ILE A 38 12.44 -6.25 -10.97
C ILE A 38 12.06 -5.69 -9.60
N GLU A 39 13.03 -5.60 -8.69
CA GLU A 39 12.82 -4.99 -7.38
C GLU A 39 12.36 -3.53 -7.51
N GLY A 40 12.99 -2.78 -8.42
CA GLY A 40 12.59 -1.41 -8.72
C GLY A 40 11.16 -1.30 -9.23
N GLU A 41 10.76 -2.24 -10.08
CA GLU A 41 9.38 -2.27 -10.59
C GLU A 41 8.38 -2.65 -9.50
N ILE A 42 8.75 -3.54 -8.59
CA ILE A 42 7.94 -3.88 -7.42
C ILE A 42 7.74 -2.64 -6.57
N GLU A 43 8.82 -1.90 -6.31
CA GLU A 43 8.76 -0.68 -5.53
C GLU A 43 7.84 0.36 -6.18
N SER A 44 7.96 0.54 -7.49
CA SER A 44 7.10 1.45 -8.24
C SER A 44 5.65 1.03 -8.19
N LEU A 45 5.39 -0.26 -8.32
CA LEU A 45 4.04 -0.81 -8.27
C LEU A 45 3.38 -0.54 -6.90
N ILE A 46 4.12 -0.76 -5.83
CA ILE A 46 3.65 -0.53 -4.47
C ILE A 46 3.35 0.96 -4.25
N LYS A 47 4.25 1.84 -4.67
CA LYS A 47 4.05 3.27 -4.56
C LYS A 47 2.83 3.73 -5.35
N HIS A 48 2.64 3.18 -6.53
CA HIS A 48 1.48 3.49 -7.36
C HIS A 48 0.19 3.07 -6.68
N GLN A 49 0.15 1.86 -6.15
CA GLN A 49 -1.02 1.33 -5.46
C GLN A 49 -1.38 2.17 -4.23
N ASN A 50 -0.37 2.54 -3.44
CA ASN A 50 -0.55 3.37 -2.26
C ASN A 50 -1.20 4.71 -2.62
N LYS A 51 -0.68 5.38 -3.64
CA LYS A 51 -1.23 6.66 -4.09
C LYS A 51 -2.62 6.50 -4.70
N LYS A 52 -2.84 5.43 -5.43
CA LYS A 52 -4.14 5.15 -6.05
C LYS A 52 -5.24 5.01 -5.01
N LEU A 53 -4.99 4.22 -3.97
CA LEU A 53 -5.96 4.03 -2.89
C LEU A 53 -6.19 5.32 -2.10
N TYR A 54 -5.13 6.09 -1.87
CA TYR A 54 -5.24 7.38 -1.22
C TYR A 54 -6.15 8.33 -2.00
N LYS A 55 -5.92 8.44 -3.30
CA LYS A 55 -6.72 9.31 -4.16
C LYS A 55 -8.17 8.85 -4.23
N GLN A 56 -8.39 7.55 -4.31
CA GLN A 56 -9.74 7.00 -4.33
C GLN A 56 -10.46 7.28 -3.01
N ALA A 57 -9.80 7.12 -1.89
CA ALA A 57 -10.37 7.42 -0.58
C ALA A 57 -10.77 8.89 -0.48
N LYS A 58 -9.89 9.77 -0.94
CA LYS A 58 -10.15 11.21 -0.93
C LYS A 58 -11.38 11.56 -1.78
N ALA A 59 -11.44 11.00 -2.98
CA ALA A 59 -12.57 11.24 -3.89
C ALA A 59 -13.87 10.72 -3.30
N GLU A 60 -13.86 9.57 -2.65
CA GLU A 60 -15.06 9.01 -2.02
C GLU A 60 -15.54 9.86 -0.85
N LEU A 61 -14.62 10.35 -0.02
CA LEU A 61 -14.99 11.25 1.07
C LEU A 61 -15.60 12.55 0.56
N GLU A 62 -15.06 13.11 -0.51
CA GLU A 62 -15.59 14.30 -1.12
C GLU A 62 -17.01 14.07 -1.68
N ALA A 63 -17.21 12.92 -2.32
CA ALA A 63 -18.52 12.53 -2.84
C ALA A 63 -19.55 12.33 -1.72
N GLU A 64 -19.10 11.86 -0.55
CA GLU A 64 -19.96 11.66 0.62
C GLU A 64 -20.21 12.96 1.38
N GLY A 65 -19.57 14.04 0.99
CA GLY A 65 -19.71 15.33 1.68
C GLY A 65 -19.01 15.38 3.02
N VAL A 66 -18.08 14.48 3.28
CA VAL A 66 -17.35 14.44 4.53
C VAL A 66 -16.24 15.50 4.52
N LYS A 67 -16.19 16.30 5.57
CA LYS A 67 -15.14 17.32 5.73
C LYS A 67 -14.04 16.80 6.63
N TYR A 68 -12.83 17.13 6.27
CA TYR A 68 -11.65 16.75 7.04
C TYR A 68 -10.52 17.75 6.78
N ASN A 69 -9.61 17.85 7.73
CA ASN A 69 -8.46 18.72 7.59
C ASN A 69 -7.35 17.96 6.91
N LEU A 70 -6.74 18.55 5.89
CA LEU A 70 -5.64 17.93 5.17
C LEU A 70 -4.53 18.93 4.97
N SER A 71 -3.32 18.55 5.40
CA SER A 71 -2.10 19.29 5.16
C SER A 71 -1.15 18.40 4.38
N ALA A 72 -0.12 18.99 3.78
CA ALA A 72 0.91 18.23 3.10
C ALA A 72 1.60 17.24 4.05
N GLU A 73 1.80 17.66 5.30
CA GLU A 73 2.41 16.79 6.31
C GLU A 73 1.54 15.60 6.65
N LYS A 74 0.24 15.82 6.81
CA LYS A 74 -0.71 14.73 7.09
C LYS A 74 -0.76 13.75 5.93
N LYS A 75 -0.80 14.25 4.70
CA LYS A 75 -0.79 13.42 3.50
C LYS A 75 0.43 12.52 3.47
N MET A 76 1.60 13.10 3.69
CA MET A 76 2.86 12.34 3.69
C MET A 76 2.90 11.32 4.81
N PHE A 77 2.39 11.69 5.98
CA PHE A 77 2.35 10.78 7.12
C PHE A 77 1.50 9.54 6.81
N ILE A 78 0.31 9.75 6.26
CA ILE A 78 -0.59 8.65 5.89
C ILE A 78 0.07 7.74 4.86
N LEU A 79 0.60 8.33 3.79
CA LEU A 79 1.23 7.56 2.74
C LEU A 79 2.41 6.74 3.25
N ASN A 80 3.22 7.31 4.14
CA ASN A 80 4.36 6.60 4.71
C ASN A 80 3.93 5.45 5.61
N GLN A 81 2.89 5.64 6.42
CA GLN A 81 2.40 4.59 7.30
C GLN A 81 1.92 3.37 6.52
N PHE A 82 1.14 3.60 5.47
CA PHE A 82 0.57 2.49 4.69
C PHE A 82 1.55 1.89 3.69
N LYS A 83 2.51 2.67 3.23
CA LYS A 83 3.57 2.17 2.36
C LYS A 83 4.36 1.05 3.05
N ASP A 84 4.65 1.20 4.33
CA ASP A 84 5.40 0.20 5.08
C ASP A 84 4.67 -1.14 5.12
N PHE A 85 3.36 -1.14 5.24
CA PHE A 85 2.58 -2.37 5.20
C PHE A 85 2.75 -3.10 3.88
N LEU A 86 2.64 -2.35 2.78
CA LEU A 86 2.75 -2.93 1.45
C LEU A 86 4.16 -3.46 1.19
N PHE A 87 5.16 -2.72 1.64
CA PHE A 87 6.56 -3.04 1.38
C PHE A 87 7.10 -4.15 2.26
N ASP A 88 6.96 -3.96 3.57
CA ASP A 88 7.66 -4.80 4.54
C ASP A 88 6.86 -6.03 4.95
N PHE A 89 5.55 -5.89 5.02
CA PHE A 89 4.71 -6.93 5.61
C PHE A 89 3.76 -7.59 4.63
N ARG A 90 3.63 -7.05 3.42
CA ARG A 90 2.65 -7.51 2.41
C ARG A 90 1.24 -7.53 2.98
N ILE A 91 0.93 -6.52 3.79
CA ILE A 91 -0.41 -6.24 4.25
C ILE A 91 -1.02 -5.26 3.27
N PHE A 92 -2.25 -5.51 2.84
CA PHE A 92 -2.89 -4.71 1.79
C PHE A 92 -4.04 -3.89 2.37
N PRO A 93 -3.78 -2.64 2.81
CA PRO A 93 -4.84 -1.77 3.30
C PRO A 93 -5.88 -1.53 2.22
N LYS A 94 -7.11 -1.31 2.65
CA LYS A 94 -8.23 -1.04 1.75
C LYS A 94 -8.52 0.44 1.70
N VAL A 95 -9.30 0.86 0.72
CA VAL A 95 -9.76 2.25 0.61
C VAL A 95 -10.36 2.74 1.92
N GLU A 96 -11.12 1.90 2.61
CA GLU A 96 -11.75 2.25 3.89
C GLU A 96 -10.73 2.64 4.96
N ASP A 97 -9.57 2.00 4.94
CA ASP A 97 -8.50 2.32 5.89
C ASP A 97 -7.93 3.71 5.63
N TYR A 98 -7.75 4.07 4.36
CA TYR A 98 -7.29 5.39 3.97
C TYR A 98 -8.33 6.46 4.30
N LYS A 99 -9.62 6.13 4.10
CA LYS A 99 -10.71 7.05 4.46
C LYS A 99 -10.72 7.33 5.95
N ALA A 100 -10.55 6.29 6.76
CA ALA A 100 -10.48 6.44 8.21
C ALA A 100 -9.30 7.31 8.62
N ALA A 101 -8.14 7.09 7.99
CA ALA A 101 -6.94 7.90 8.28
C ALA A 101 -7.13 9.36 7.91
N LEU A 102 -7.74 9.63 6.76
CA LEU A 102 -8.01 11.01 6.33
C LEU A 102 -8.92 11.76 7.28
N LYS A 103 -9.86 11.07 7.92
CA LYS A 103 -10.77 11.68 8.89
C LYS A 103 -10.13 11.96 10.24
N CYS A 104 -8.97 11.41 10.51
CA CYS A 104 -8.27 11.62 11.78
C CYS A 104 -7.67 13.02 11.83
N ASP A 105 -7.72 13.64 13.01
CA ASP A 105 -7.11 14.96 13.22
C ASP A 105 -5.69 14.87 13.77
N LYS A 106 -5.35 13.78 14.43
CA LYS A 106 -4.07 13.61 15.11
C LYS A 106 -3.31 12.40 14.58
N ARG A 107 -1.97 12.53 14.56
CA ARG A 107 -1.11 11.42 14.15
C ARG A 107 -1.32 10.16 15.00
N SER A 108 -1.56 10.33 16.30
CA SER A 108 -1.80 9.20 17.18
C SER A 108 -3.01 8.37 16.77
N GLN A 109 -4.02 9.02 16.22
CA GLN A 109 -5.22 8.31 15.72
C GLN A 109 -4.90 7.50 14.48
N ILE A 110 -4.07 8.04 13.60
CA ILE A 110 -3.63 7.34 12.38
C ILE A 110 -2.79 6.12 12.75
N ILE A 111 -1.92 6.27 13.74
CA ILE A 111 -1.10 5.16 14.24
C ILE A 111 -1.98 4.05 14.81
N LYS A 112 -3.06 4.39 15.51
CA LYS A 112 -4.00 3.39 16.02
C LYS A 112 -4.69 2.61 14.90
N ILE A 113 -5.02 3.27 13.81
CA ILE A 113 -5.58 2.61 12.63
C ILE A 113 -4.57 1.60 12.08
N ARG A 114 -3.32 2.02 11.97
CA ARG A 114 -2.23 1.16 11.51
C ARG A 114 -2.07 -0.07 12.41
N GLU A 115 -2.11 0.13 13.71
CA GLU A 115 -1.98 -0.96 14.67
C GLU A 115 -3.13 -1.95 14.54
N LYS A 116 -4.35 -1.45 14.36
CA LYS A 116 -5.51 -2.29 14.18
C LYS A 116 -5.42 -3.12 12.91
N ILE A 117 -4.98 -2.52 11.81
CA ILE A 117 -4.79 -3.23 10.56
C ILE A 117 -3.78 -4.36 10.75
N ASN A 118 -2.67 -4.06 11.38
CA ASN A 118 -1.63 -5.04 11.66
C ASN A 118 -2.16 -6.20 12.51
N GLU A 119 -2.96 -5.89 13.51
CA GLU A 119 -3.57 -6.88 14.39
C GLU A 119 -4.54 -7.77 13.63
N ASP A 120 -5.40 -7.17 12.81
CA ASP A 120 -6.38 -7.91 12.02
C ASP A 120 -5.69 -8.89 11.06
N TRP A 121 -4.61 -8.48 10.43
CA TRP A 121 -3.86 -9.34 9.53
C TRP A 121 -3.08 -10.43 10.25
N SER A 122 -2.70 -10.20 11.50
CA SER A 122 -2.01 -11.20 12.29
C SER A 122 -2.88 -12.41 12.59
N TYR A 123 -4.17 -12.21 12.72
CA TYR A 123 -5.11 -13.30 12.99
C TYR A 123 -5.36 -14.19 11.77
N ASP A 124 -5.04 -13.72 10.60
CA ASP A 124 -5.23 -14.46 9.36
C ASP A 124 -4.07 -15.41 9.04
N LEU A 125 -3.06 -15.39 9.85
CA LEU A 125 -1.88 -16.25 9.65
C LEU A 125 -2.05 -17.65 10.27
#